data_98195b3baf261230bdb8af69c8d34f29
#
_entry.id   98195b3baf261230bdb8af69c8d34f29
#
_cell.length_a   1.000
_cell.length_b   1.000
_cell.length_c   1.000
_cell.angle_alpha   90.00
_cell.angle_beta   90.00
_cell.angle_gamma   90.00
#
_symmetry.space_group_name_H-M   'P 1'
#
loop_
_entity.id
_entity.type
_entity.pdbx_description
1 polymer ?
#
loop_
_entity_poly.entity_id
_entity_poly.type
_entity_poly.pdbx_seq_one_letter_code
_entity_poly.pdbx_strand_id
1 'polypeptide(L)'
;MAYRVLVWGLGAMGSGVARNVSQKEGLRLVGAVEKDPQKIGRDLGEYLGGEKTGRQIYSDVEKAVSETRPDIVVIATNSFVEEVLTKIETVARHHVDILTIAEEMAFPFFSHPEESEVLENIAWRYGVSILGTGINPGFVLDLLIIAMTGACLKVDRIEARRINDLSPFGRTVMRTQGVGTSPEEFKKGIETGEIVGHIGFQQSIAMIGNALGWDIDRIEESREPIISKTERRTSVAHVLPGMVAGCRHIGRGYCGDKLMIELIHPQQILPEKEGVDTGDYIDIFGEPDIHLSIKPEIPGGKGTIALATNMIPAVIEAGPGLLEMSELPIPRCLLNEIKEI
;
A
#
# COMPACT_ATOMS: atom_id res chain seq x y z
N MET A 1 26.02 9.92 6.26
CA MET A 1 25.17 11.08 5.88
C MET A 1 23.72 10.65 6.02
N ALA A 2 22.78 11.57 6.26
CA ALA A 2 21.36 11.23 6.31
C ALA A 2 20.72 11.43 4.92
N TYR A 3 19.91 10.49 4.45
CA TYR A 3 19.16 10.60 3.20
C TYR A 3 18.09 11.69 3.28
N ARG A 4 18.02 12.53 2.29
CA ARG A 4 17.13 13.70 2.19
C ARG A 4 15.80 13.28 1.54
N VAL A 5 14.72 13.34 2.30
CA VAL A 5 13.40 12.84 1.90
C VAL A 5 12.43 14.00 1.68
N LEU A 6 11.81 14.07 0.52
CA LEU A 6 10.68 14.95 0.21
C LEU A 6 9.40 14.09 0.16
N VAL A 7 8.32 14.54 0.77
CA VAL A 7 7.03 13.84 0.73
C VAL A 7 6.04 14.59 -0.15
N TRP A 8 5.48 13.93 -1.15
CA TRP A 8 4.47 14.48 -2.02
C TRP A 8 3.07 13.93 -1.70
N GLY A 9 2.22 14.82 -1.20
CA GLY A 9 0.89 14.52 -0.65
C GLY A 9 0.92 14.45 0.88
N LEU A 10 0.18 15.35 1.53
CA LEU A 10 0.04 15.43 2.99
C LEU A 10 -1.38 15.06 3.45
N GLY A 11 -1.95 14.00 2.84
CA GLY A 11 -3.10 13.30 3.38
C GLY A 11 -2.73 12.50 4.65
N ALA A 12 -3.62 11.61 5.09
CA ALA A 12 -3.38 10.78 6.28
C ALA A 12 -2.07 9.98 6.18
N MET A 13 -1.85 9.30 5.05
CA MET A 13 -0.67 8.47 4.83
C MET A 13 0.60 9.29 4.70
N GLY A 14 0.63 10.29 3.80
CA GLY A 14 1.82 11.11 3.60
C GLY A 14 2.23 11.92 4.82
N SER A 15 1.26 12.45 5.61
CA SER A 15 1.57 13.08 6.90
C SER A 15 2.16 12.07 7.91
N GLY A 16 1.69 10.82 7.87
CA GLY A 16 2.23 9.73 8.67
C GLY A 16 3.67 9.39 8.28
N VAL A 17 3.93 9.26 6.97
CA VAL A 17 5.30 9.05 6.44
C VAL A 17 6.21 10.20 6.83
N ALA A 18 5.79 11.45 6.63
CA ALA A 18 6.59 12.62 6.99
C ALA A 18 6.96 12.66 8.49
N ARG A 19 6.01 12.33 9.38
CA ARG A 19 6.28 12.20 10.81
C ARG A 19 7.27 11.07 11.09
N ASN A 20 7.07 9.89 10.50
CA ASN A 20 7.94 8.75 10.73
C ASN A 20 9.36 8.99 10.23
N VAL A 21 9.52 9.57 9.02
CA VAL A 21 10.82 9.99 8.46
C VAL A 21 11.55 10.96 9.39
N SER A 22 10.83 11.92 9.99
CA SER A 22 11.44 12.91 10.90
C SER A 22 11.93 12.32 12.23
N GLN A 23 11.62 11.06 12.52
CA GLN A 23 11.98 10.35 13.75
C GLN A 23 13.06 9.28 13.52
N LYS A 24 13.47 9.03 12.27
CA LYS A 24 14.39 7.94 11.93
C LYS A 24 15.82 8.44 11.82
N GLU A 25 16.72 7.70 12.49
CA GLU A 25 18.15 7.88 12.29
C GLU A 25 18.53 7.61 10.82
N GLY A 26 19.40 8.44 10.27
CA GLY A 26 19.82 8.31 8.87
C GLY A 26 18.83 8.88 7.84
N LEU A 27 17.65 9.39 8.24
CA LEU A 27 16.72 10.09 7.36
C LEU A 27 16.58 11.58 7.75
N ARG A 28 16.36 12.42 6.75
CA ARG A 28 16.12 13.84 6.93
C ARG A 28 14.95 14.31 6.07
N LEU A 29 13.82 14.57 6.70
CA LEU A 29 12.68 15.22 6.01
C LEU A 29 13.12 16.64 5.58
N VAL A 30 13.11 16.94 4.28
CA VAL A 30 13.58 18.24 3.76
C VAL A 30 12.45 19.17 3.34
N GLY A 31 11.26 18.67 3.11
CA GLY A 31 10.07 19.42 2.73
C GLY A 31 8.91 18.50 2.41
N ALA A 32 7.78 19.09 1.98
CA ALA A 32 6.66 18.36 1.45
C ALA A 32 5.98 19.16 0.32
N VAL A 33 5.24 18.45 -0.53
CA VAL A 33 4.41 19.04 -1.60
C VAL A 33 2.95 18.72 -1.33
N GLU A 34 2.07 19.70 -1.48
CA GLU A 34 0.63 19.53 -1.26
C GLU A 34 -0.16 20.49 -2.15
N LYS A 35 -1.37 20.07 -2.57
CA LYS A 35 -2.26 20.89 -3.39
C LYS A 35 -3.28 21.72 -2.58
N ASP A 36 -3.52 21.36 -1.32
CA ASP A 36 -4.46 22.04 -0.43
C ASP A 36 -3.91 23.42 -0.03
N PRO A 37 -4.56 24.51 -0.45
CA PRO A 37 -4.09 25.87 -0.14
C PRO A 37 -3.98 26.17 1.35
N GLN A 38 -4.73 25.46 2.21
CA GLN A 38 -4.68 25.65 3.67
C GLN A 38 -3.40 25.11 4.30
N LYS A 39 -2.67 24.25 3.58
CA LYS A 39 -1.43 23.65 4.05
C LYS A 39 -0.20 24.32 3.44
N ILE A 40 -0.31 24.79 2.20
CA ILE A 40 0.79 25.42 1.45
C ILE A 40 1.39 26.61 2.20
N GLY A 41 2.72 26.70 2.21
CA GLY A 41 3.47 27.80 2.83
C GLY A 41 3.62 27.70 4.35
N ARG A 42 2.95 26.74 5.01
CA ARG A 42 3.13 26.49 6.45
C ARG A 42 4.48 25.82 6.71
N ASP A 43 4.99 26.02 7.92
CA ASP A 43 6.11 25.22 8.41
C ASP A 43 5.68 23.76 8.56
N LEU A 44 6.46 22.85 7.98
CA LEU A 44 6.15 21.43 7.97
C LEU A 44 6.19 20.80 9.37
N GLY A 45 7.14 21.24 10.23
CA GLY A 45 7.23 20.72 11.59
C GLY A 45 5.99 21.10 12.42
N GLU A 46 5.57 22.36 12.38
CA GLU A 46 4.34 22.82 13.05
C GLU A 46 3.09 22.14 12.49
N TYR A 47 3.01 21.95 11.17
CA TYR A 47 1.90 21.23 10.54
C TYR A 47 1.80 19.77 11.02
N LEU A 48 2.93 19.11 11.21
CA LEU A 48 2.99 17.74 11.72
C LEU A 48 2.76 17.62 13.24
N GLY A 49 2.56 18.76 13.95
CA GLY A 49 2.31 18.80 15.39
C GLY A 49 3.58 18.83 16.27
N GLY A 50 4.73 19.13 15.67
CA GLY A 50 6.02 19.31 16.35
C GLY A 50 6.46 20.77 16.41
N GLU A 51 7.75 20.98 16.65
CA GLU A 51 8.39 22.28 16.67
C GLU A 51 8.61 22.83 15.26
N LYS A 52 8.75 24.15 15.14
CA LYS A 52 9.09 24.83 13.90
C LYS A 52 10.46 24.37 13.41
N THR A 53 10.52 23.91 12.16
CA THR A 53 11.74 23.37 11.55
C THR A 53 12.35 24.24 10.46
N GLY A 54 11.66 25.28 10.03
CA GLY A 54 12.02 26.09 8.86
C GLY A 54 11.81 25.37 7.52
N ARG A 55 11.23 24.17 7.51
CA ARG A 55 10.94 23.39 6.30
C ARG A 55 9.56 23.76 5.78
N GLN A 56 9.45 23.95 4.48
CA GLN A 56 8.24 24.48 3.85
C GLN A 56 7.37 23.37 3.25
N ILE A 57 6.06 23.62 3.21
CA ILE A 57 5.11 22.89 2.37
C ILE A 57 4.94 23.64 1.06
N TYR A 58 5.35 23.03 -0.04
CA TYR A 58 5.35 23.61 -1.38
C TYR A 58 4.04 23.29 -2.10
N SER A 59 3.65 24.15 -3.07
CA SER A 59 2.57 23.85 -4.02
C SER A 59 3.05 23.21 -5.31
N ASP A 60 4.34 23.30 -5.60
CA ASP A 60 4.99 22.88 -6.83
C ASP A 60 6.15 21.95 -6.54
N VAL A 61 6.16 20.78 -7.20
CA VAL A 61 7.16 19.74 -6.94
C VAL A 61 8.53 20.07 -7.56
N GLU A 62 8.57 20.68 -8.74
CA GLU A 62 9.85 21.02 -9.40
C GLU A 62 10.59 22.07 -8.59
N LYS A 63 9.86 23.07 -8.07
CA LYS A 63 10.42 24.05 -7.13
C LYS A 63 10.90 23.37 -5.85
N ALA A 64 10.09 22.49 -5.27
CA ALA A 64 10.46 21.78 -4.04
C ALA A 64 11.73 20.95 -4.22
N VAL A 65 11.85 20.19 -5.31
CA VAL A 65 13.02 19.36 -5.64
C VAL A 65 14.25 20.24 -5.86
N SER A 66 14.12 21.31 -6.64
CA SER A 66 15.23 22.24 -6.93
C SER A 66 15.78 22.89 -5.67
N GLU A 67 14.92 23.38 -4.76
CA GLU A 67 15.34 24.07 -3.54
C GLU A 67 15.82 23.12 -2.45
N THR A 68 15.15 21.95 -2.30
CA THR A 68 15.47 21.02 -1.21
C THR A 68 16.47 19.94 -1.60
N ARG A 69 16.71 19.68 -2.89
CA ARG A 69 17.63 18.65 -3.41
C ARG A 69 17.49 17.32 -2.64
N PRO A 70 16.32 16.68 -2.70
CA PRO A 70 16.12 15.40 -2.03
C PRO A 70 16.89 14.28 -2.73
N ASP A 71 17.23 13.22 -2.00
CA ASP A 71 17.74 11.98 -2.58
C ASP A 71 16.57 11.10 -3.08
N ILE A 72 15.41 11.24 -2.44
CA ILE A 72 14.20 10.47 -2.77
C ILE A 72 12.93 11.31 -2.54
N VAL A 73 11.93 11.09 -3.41
CA VAL A 73 10.55 11.59 -3.21
C VAL A 73 9.63 10.43 -2.87
N VAL A 74 8.91 10.54 -1.75
CA VAL A 74 7.83 9.61 -1.40
C VAL A 74 6.50 10.18 -1.89
N ILE A 75 5.88 9.55 -2.89
CA ILE A 75 4.59 9.95 -3.47
C ILE A 75 3.45 9.24 -2.73
N ALA A 76 2.58 10.02 -2.08
CA ALA A 76 1.45 9.53 -1.27
C ALA A 76 0.14 10.23 -1.67
N THR A 77 -0.18 10.20 -2.97
CA THR A 77 -1.29 10.99 -3.54
C THR A 77 -2.45 10.17 -4.07
N ASN A 78 -2.20 9.07 -4.75
CA ASN A 78 -3.17 8.28 -5.54
C ASN A 78 -2.87 6.80 -5.41
N SER A 79 -3.78 5.95 -5.91
CA SER A 79 -3.70 4.49 -5.85
C SER A 79 -3.37 3.83 -7.19
N PHE A 80 -3.58 4.56 -8.31
CA PHE A 80 -3.56 4.03 -9.67
C PHE A 80 -2.28 4.42 -10.43
N VAL A 81 -1.77 3.50 -11.27
CA VAL A 81 -0.55 3.69 -12.09
C VAL A 81 -0.68 4.92 -12.99
N GLU A 82 -1.78 5.03 -13.73
CA GLU A 82 -2.01 6.15 -14.68
C GLU A 82 -1.92 7.52 -13.99
N GLU A 83 -2.40 7.62 -12.74
CA GLU A 83 -2.41 8.87 -11.99
C GLU A 83 -1.04 9.26 -11.39
N VAL A 84 -0.17 8.27 -11.15
CA VAL A 84 1.16 8.54 -10.57
C VAL A 84 2.27 8.59 -11.61
N LEU A 85 2.10 8.02 -12.79
CA LEU A 85 3.10 7.94 -13.85
C LEU A 85 3.69 9.32 -14.20
N THR A 86 2.83 10.32 -14.46
CA THR A 86 3.27 11.69 -14.78
C THR A 86 4.02 12.35 -13.63
N LYS A 87 3.66 12.03 -12.37
CA LYS A 87 4.35 12.53 -11.18
C LYS A 87 5.72 11.90 -11.04
N ILE A 88 5.82 10.59 -11.29
CA ILE A 88 7.07 9.84 -11.30
C ILE A 88 8.01 10.43 -12.34
N GLU A 89 7.55 10.63 -13.58
CA GLU A 89 8.37 11.23 -14.63
C GLU A 89 8.84 12.64 -14.26
N THR A 90 7.97 13.46 -13.65
CA THR A 90 8.34 14.81 -13.21
C THR A 90 9.49 14.79 -12.21
N VAL A 91 9.46 13.87 -11.24
CA VAL A 91 10.54 13.72 -10.25
C VAL A 91 11.80 13.13 -10.89
N ALA A 92 11.66 12.09 -11.71
CA ALA A 92 12.76 11.39 -12.36
C ALA A 92 13.64 12.31 -13.21
N ARG A 93 13.05 13.30 -13.91
CA ARG A 93 13.78 14.33 -14.68
C ARG A 93 14.82 15.11 -13.86
N HIS A 94 14.68 15.11 -12.55
CA HIS A 94 15.63 15.73 -11.62
C HIS A 94 16.67 14.76 -11.07
N HIS A 95 16.72 13.51 -11.58
CA HIS A 95 17.61 12.43 -11.12
C HIS A 95 17.43 12.12 -9.63
N VAL A 96 16.19 12.07 -9.18
CA VAL A 96 15.79 11.78 -7.80
C VAL A 96 15.02 10.48 -7.76
N ASP A 97 15.36 9.58 -6.83
CA ASP A 97 14.68 8.30 -6.66
C ASP A 97 13.23 8.48 -6.20
N ILE A 98 12.40 7.50 -6.49
CA ILE A 98 10.96 7.55 -6.22
C ILE A 98 10.51 6.31 -5.43
N LEU A 99 9.78 6.56 -4.36
CA LEU A 99 8.97 5.55 -3.68
C LEU A 99 7.52 6.00 -3.69
N THR A 100 6.59 5.11 -4.03
CA THR A 100 5.16 5.42 -4.01
C THR A 100 4.38 4.40 -3.19
N ILE A 101 3.28 4.86 -2.57
CA ILE A 101 2.32 3.99 -1.88
C ILE A 101 1.06 3.75 -2.72
N ALA A 102 1.11 4.04 -4.02
CA ALA A 102 0.03 3.68 -4.93
C ALA A 102 -0.06 2.16 -5.02
N GLU A 103 -1.22 1.61 -4.73
CA GLU A 103 -1.42 0.17 -4.61
C GLU A 103 -1.07 -0.58 -5.89
N GLU A 104 -1.48 -0.08 -7.06
CA GLU A 104 -1.16 -0.72 -8.34
C GLU A 104 0.33 -0.73 -8.65
N MET A 105 1.10 0.21 -8.10
CA MET A 105 2.55 0.29 -8.29
C MET A 105 3.34 -0.79 -7.52
N ALA A 106 2.71 -1.55 -6.61
CA ALA A 106 3.40 -2.60 -5.86
C ALA A 106 3.90 -3.73 -6.78
N PHE A 107 3.17 -4.02 -7.86
CA PHE A 107 3.58 -4.94 -8.93
C PHE A 107 2.77 -4.63 -10.20
N PRO A 108 3.13 -3.62 -10.99
CA PRO A 108 2.33 -3.17 -12.13
C PRO A 108 2.47 -4.06 -13.37
N PHE A 109 3.49 -4.90 -13.46
CA PHE A 109 3.91 -5.65 -14.66
C PHE A 109 2.82 -6.53 -15.29
N PHE A 110 1.91 -7.07 -14.49
CA PHE A 110 0.84 -7.93 -14.96
C PHE A 110 -0.38 -7.14 -15.44
N SER A 111 -0.83 -6.18 -14.64
CA SER A 111 -2.06 -5.41 -14.91
C SER A 111 -1.85 -4.20 -15.80
N HIS A 112 -0.63 -3.65 -15.85
CA HIS A 112 -0.25 -2.43 -16.57
C HIS A 112 1.09 -2.63 -17.31
N PRO A 113 1.18 -3.59 -18.24
CA PRO A 113 2.46 -3.92 -18.89
C PRO A 113 3.03 -2.76 -19.73
N GLU A 114 2.18 -1.99 -20.42
CA GLU A 114 2.61 -0.85 -21.24
C GLU A 114 3.16 0.29 -20.35
N GLU A 115 2.46 0.63 -19.27
CA GLU A 115 2.91 1.64 -18.31
C GLU A 115 4.17 1.19 -17.57
N SER A 116 4.30 -0.11 -17.30
CA SER A 116 5.50 -0.67 -16.68
C SER A 116 6.72 -0.52 -17.58
N GLU A 117 6.58 -0.76 -18.89
CA GLU A 117 7.64 -0.51 -19.85
C GLU A 117 8.02 0.99 -19.91
N VAL A 118 7.03 1.87 -19.87
CA VAL A 118 7.28 3.33 -19.81
C VAL A 118 8.01 3.71 -18.53
N LEU A 119 7.60 3.19 -17.37
CA LEU A 119 8.24 3.45 -16.08
C LEU A 119 9.68 2.93 -16.03
N GLU A 120 9.93 1.73 -16.56
CA GLU A 120 11.25 1.15 -16.68
C GLU A 120 12.16 2.02 -17.56
N ASN A 121 11.65 2.46 -18.74
CA ASN A 121 12.38 3.37 -19.62
C ASN A 121 12.67 4.73 -18.97
N ILE A 122 11.75 5.28 -18.15
CA ILE A 122 11.97 6.49 -17.37
C ILE A 122 13.11 6.27 -16.36
N ALA A 123 13.06 5.16 -15.61
CA ALA A 123 14.06 4.82 -14.59
C ALA A 123 15.47 4.76 -15.21
N TRP A 124 15.65 4.01 -16.30
CA TRP A 124 16.93 3.90 -17.00
C TRP A 124 17.38 5.21 -17.62
N ARG A 125 16.47 5.95 -18.25
CA ARG A 125 16.78 7.22 -18.90
C ARG A 125 17.33 8.26 -17.93
N TYR A 126 16.77 8.34 -16.74
CA TYR A 126 17.14 9.33 -15.75
C TYR A 126 18.06 8.79 -14.65
N GLY A 127 18.38 7.50 -14.67
CA GLY A 127 19.26 6.84 -13.72
C GLY A 127 18.68 6.84 -12.31
N VAL A 128 17.40 6.51 -12.15
CA VAL A 128 16.67 6.53 -10.88
C VAL A 128 16.00 5.18 -10.58
N SER A 129 15.82 4.91 -9.30
CA SER A 129 15.06 3.77 -8.80
C SER A 129 13.60 4.17 -8.55
N ILE A 130 12.65 3.32 -8.95
CA ILE A 130 11.21 3.53 -8.76
C ILE A 130 10.65 2.31 -8.03
N LEU A 131 10.08 2.48 -6.84
CA LEU A 131 9.45 1.40 -6.07
C LEU A 131 8.02 1.75 -5.66
N GLY A 132 7.09 0.82 -5.91
CA GLY A 132 5.77 0.81 -5.27
C GLY A 132 5.77 -0.10 -4.04
N THR A 133 5.19 0.35 -2.92
CA THR A 133 5.13 -0.45 -1.69
C THR A 133 3.95 -0.06 -0.80
N GLY A 134 3.59 -0.95 0.10
CA GLY A 134 2.54 -0.79 1.08
C GLY A 134 2.42 -2.02 1.97
N ILE A 135 1.45 -2.02 2.88
CA ILE A 135 1.19 -3.20 3.71
C ILE A 135 0.45 -4.29 2.91
N ASN A 136 -0.42 -3.89 1.98
CA ASN A 136 -1.22 -4.76 1.15
C ASN A 136 -1.86 -3.95 0.00
N PRO A 137 -1.33 -4.10 -1.23
CA PRO A 137 -0.18 -4.90 -1.65
C PRO A 137 1.18 -4.33 -1.21
N GLY A 138 2.22 -5.18 -1.25
CA GLY A 138 3.61 -4.84 -0.99
C GLY A 138 4.26 -5.60 0.18
N PHE A 139 3.46 -6.24 1.08
CA PHE A 139 4.05 -6.99 2.19
C PHE A 139 3.23 -8.20 2.65
N VAL A 140 2.06 -7.98 3.29
CA VAL A 140 1.44 -9.04 4.12
C VAL A 140 0.81 -10.16 3.30
N LEU A 141 0.23 -9.87 2.14
CA LEU A 141 -0.39 -10.85 1.24
C LEU A 141 0.47 -11.13 -0.02
N ASP A 142 1.74 -10.79 0.03
CA ASP A 142 2.70 -11.02 -1.06
C ASP A 142 4.13 -11.24 -0.54
N LEU A 143 4.94 -10.21 -0.28
CA LEU A 143 6.34 -10.37 0.12
C LEU A 143 6.54 -11.30 1.33
N LEU A 144 5.71 -11.21 2.37
CA LEU A 144 5.79 -12.07 3.55
C LEU A 144 5.54 -13.55 3.16
N ILE A 145 4.59 -13.79 2.27
CA ILE A 145 4.31 -15.13 1.73
C ILE A 145 5.53 -15.63 0.97
N ILE A 146 6.06 -14.83 0.04
CA ILE A 146 7.25 -15.15 -0.76
C ILE A 146 8.43 -15.51 0.17
N ALA A 147 8.69 -14.69 1.18
CA ALA A 147 9.78 -14.93 2.13
C ALA A 147 9.62 -16.26 2.89
N MET A 148 8.39 -16.63 3.26
CA MET A 148 8.11 -17.89 3.96
C MET A 148 8.30 -19.12 3.06
N THR A 149 8.01 -19.00 1.74
CA THR A 149 8.22 -20.11 0.79
C THR A 149 9.68 -20.53 0.67
N GLY A 150 10.63 -19.64 1.01
CA GLY A 150 12.05 -19.97 1.05
C GLY A 150 12.43 -21.08 2.04
N ALA A 151 11.54 -21.43 2.96
CA ALA A 151 11.70 -22.57 3.88
C ALA A 151 11.03 -23.87 3.38
N CYS A 152 10.38 -23.86 2.20
CA CYS A 152 9.74 -25.02 1.60
C CYS A 152 10.63 -25.66 0.53
N LEU A 153 10.67 -26.99 0.50
CA LEU A 153 11.27 -27.74 -0.61
C LEU A 153 10.37 -27.71 -1.86
N LYS A 154 9.06 -27.54 -1.64
CA LYS A 154 8.05 -27.49 -2.67
C LYS A 154 6.84 -26.70 -2.18
N VAL A 155 6.23 -25.91 -3.04
CA VAL A 155 4.95 -25.24 -2.78
C VAL A 155 3.93 -25.71 -3.82
N ASP A 156 2.77 -26.18 -3.36
CA ASP A 156 1.70 -26.70 -4.22
C ASP A 156 0.56 -25.71 -4.40
N ARG A 157 0.25 -24.90 -3.36
CA ARG A 157 -0.81 -23.89 -3.33
C ARG A 157 -0.61 -22.94 -2.16
N ILE A 158 -1.11 -21.74 -2.31
CA ILE A 158 -1.13 -20.69 -1.27
C ILE A 158 -2.57 -20.22 -1.04
N GLU A 159 -2.95 -20.09 0.22
CA GLU A 159 -4.18 -19.46 0.65
C GLU A 159 -3.85 -18.43 1.71
N ALA A 160 -4.30 -17.18 1.54
CA ALA A 160 -4.07 -16.17 2.56
C ALA A 160 -5.31 -15.31 2.80
N ARG A 161 -5.48 -14.87 4.05
CA ARG A 161 -6.64 -14.06 4.47
C ARG A 161 -6.19 -12.90 5.32
N ARG A 162 -6.75 -11.74 5.02
CA ARG A 162 -6.58 -10.54 5.83
C ARG A 162 -7.96 -10.04 6.27
N ILE A 163 -8.26 -10.17 7.55
CA ILE A 163 -9.54 -9.74 8.14
C ILE A 163 -9.28 -8.46 8.93
N ASN A 164 -9.84 -7.33 8.50
CA ASN A 164 -9.59 -6.06 9.17
C ASN A 164 -10.86 -5.27 9.48
N ASP A 165 -10.75 -4.40 10.50
CA ASP A 165 -11.78 -3.45 10.90
C ASP A 165 -11.68 -2.16 10.07
N LEU A 166 -12.77 -1.79 9.42
CA LEU A 166 -12.91 -0.54 8.66
C LEU A 166 -13.28 0.67 9.54
N SER A 167 -13.66 0.44 10.80
CA SER A 167 -14.20 1.51 11.68
C SER A 167 -13.30 2.75 11.81
N PRO A 168 -11.94 2.62 11.79
CA PRO A 168 -11.06 3.78 11.84
C PRO A 168 -10.99 4.61 10.55
N PHE A 169 -11.53 4.11 9.43
CA PHE A 169 -11.40 4.75 8.12
C PHE A 169 -12.50 5.79 7.87
N GLY A 170 -12.23 6.71 6.92
CA GLY A 170 -13.14 7.78 6.55
C GLY A 170 -14.25 7.37 5.60
N ARG A 171 -15.17 8.33 5.32
CA ARG A 171 -16.35 8.10 4.46
C ARG A 171 -16.04 7.58 3.07
N THR A 172 -14.93 7.98 2.47
CA THR A 172 -14.53 7.53 1.14
C THR A 172 -14.31 6.02 1.12
N VAL A 173 -13.54 5.50 2.08
CA VAL A 173 -13.30 4.05 2.22
C VAL A 173 -14.61 3.32 2.50
N MET A 174 -15.46 3.85 3.40
CA MET A 174 -16.78 3.25 3.67
C MET A 174 -17.60 3.07 2.39
N ARG A 175 -17.64 4.11 1.54
CA ARG A 175 -18.39 4.07 0.28
C ARG A 175 -17.82 3.03 -0.69
N THR A 176 -16.50 3.01 -0.90
CA THR A 176 -15.86 2.06 -1.82
C THR A 176 -15.94 0.61 -1.35
N GLN A 177 -16.26 0.37 -0.08
CA GLN A 177 -16.54 -0.94 0.51
C GLN A 177 -18.04 -1.25 0.64
N GLY A 178 -18.91 -0.37 0.18
CA GLY A 178 -20.38 -0.54 0.20
C GLY A 178 -21.01 -0.50 1.60
N VAL A 179 -20.30 0.05 2.60
CA VAL A 179 -20.84 0.14 3.97
C VAL A 179 -22.07 1.01 4.03
N GLY A 180 -23.16 0.47 4.59
CA GLY A 180 -24.44 1.16 4.75
C GLY A 180 -25.38 1.05 3.54
N THR A 181 -25.02 0.31 2.52
CA THR A 181 -25.91 0.04 1.37
C THR A 181 -26.83 -1.16 1.64
N SER A 182 -27.92 -1.30 0.87
CA SER A 182 -28.63 -2.56 0.77
C SER A 182 -27.84 -3.57 -0.10
N PRO A 183 -28.14 -4.88 -0.04
CA PRO A 183 -27.51 -5.87 -0.92
C PRO A 183 -27.69 -5.56 -2.42
N GLU A 184 -28.83 -5.01 -2.81
CA GLU A 184 -29.14 -4.61 -4.19
C GLU A 184 -28.31 -3.40 -4.63
N GLU A 185 -28.19 -2.39 -3.76
CA GLU A 185 -27.33 -1.23 -4.00
C GLU A 185 -25.85 -1.62 -4.07
N PHE A 186 -25.41 -2.58 -3.23
CA PHE A 186 -24.06 -3.11 -3.28
C PHE A 186 -23.77 -3.78 -4.63
N LYS A 187 -24.65 -4.63 -5.12
CA LYS A 187 -24.50 -5.26 -6.43
C LYS A 187 -24.43 -4.22 -7.55
N LYS A 188 -25.33 -3.23 -7.53
CA LYS A 188 -25.30 -2.12 -8.49
C LYS A 188 -24.01 -1.31 -8.39
N GLY A 189 -23.52 -1.07 -7.17
CA GLY A 189 -22.27 -0.35 -6.94
C GLY A 189 -21.04 -1.04 -7.53
N ILE A 190 -21.02 -2.39 -7.53
CA ILE A 190 -19.98 -3.16 -8.23
C ILE A 190 -20.12 -2.97 -9.75
N GLU A 191 -21.32 -3.07 -10.30
CA GLU A 191 -21.59 -2.93 -11.75
C GLU A 191 -21.21 -1.54 -12.26
N THR A 192 -21.36 -0.49 -11.44
CA THR A 192 -21.01 0.89 -11.78
C THR A 192 -19.58 1.29 -11.43
N GLY A 193 -18.82 0.43 -10.75
CA GLY A 193 -17.47 0.74 -10.28
C GLY A 193 -17.41 1.66 -9.04
N GLU A 194 -18.54 1.96 -8.39
CA GLU A 194 -18.55 2.72 -7.12
C GLU A 194 -18.03 1.91 -5.94
N ILE A 195 -18.31 0.59 -5.95
CA ILE A 195 -17.82 -0.34 -4.94
C ILE A 195 -16.65 -1.11 -5.57
N VAL A 196 -15.46 -0.77 -5.12
CA VAL A 196 -14.19 -1.29 -5.67
C VAL A 196 -13.69 -2.48 -4.87
N GLY A 197 -14.00 -2.53 -3.59
CA GLY A 197 -13.38 -3.49 -2.67
C GLY A 197 -11.92 -3.12 -2.41
N HIS A 198 -11.06 -4.13 -2.33
CA HIS A 198 -9.61 -3.95 -2.18
C HIS A 198 -8.95 -3.73 -3.55
N ILE A 199 -8.01 -2.79 -3.63
CA ILE A 199 -7.12 -2.60 -4.78
C ILE A 199 -5.80 -3.30 -4.45
N GLY A 200 -5.30 -4.17 -5.37
CA GLY A 200 -3.99 -4.77 -5.21
C GLY A 200 -3.94 -6.31 -5.24
N PHE A 201 -5.06 -7.01 -5.39
CA PHE A 201 -5.02 -8.47 -5.49
C PHE A 201 -4.33 -8.99 -6.74
N GLN A 202 -4.52 -8.31 -7.87
CA GLN A 202 -3.80 -8.65 -9.11
C GLN A 202 -2.30 -8.50 -8.90
N GLN A 203 -1.87 -7.41 -8.25
CA GLN A 203 -0.49 -7.13 -7.93
C GLN A 203 0.11 -8.20 -7.01
N SER A 204 -0.55 -8.51 -5.90
CA SER A 204 -0.06 -9.52 -4.96
C SER A 204 0.01 -10.93 -5.57
N ILE A 205 -1.04 -11.35 -6.30
CA ILE A 205 -1.08 -12.66 -6.96
C ILE A 205 0.00 -12.77 -8.01
N ALA A 206 0.16 -11.74 -8.84
CA ALA A 206 1.18 -11.73 -9.89
C ALA A 206 2.60 -11.69 -9.32
N MET A 207 2.85 -10.91 -8.24
CA MET A 207 4.14 -10.87 -7.56
C MET A 207 4.51 -12.24 -6.98
N ILE A 208 3.57 -12.94 -6.30
CA ILE A 208 3.81 -14.29 -5.79
C ILE A 208 4.10 -15.26 -6.94
N GLY A 209 3.29 -15.22 -8.02
CA GLY A 209 3.47 -16.05 -9.19
C GLY A 209 4.84 -15.86 -9.82
N ASN A 210 5.24 -14.61 -10.05
CA ASN A 210 6.54 -14.26 -10.59
C ASN A 210 7.69 -14.79 -9.72
N ALA A 211 7.65 -14.53 -8.42
CA ALA A 211 8.70 -14.94 -7.48
C ALA A 211 8.84 -16.48 -7.37
N LEU A 212 7.75 -17.23 -7.52
CA LEU A 212 7.77 -18.69 -7.46
C LEU A 212 7.94 -19.36 -8.83
N GLY A 213 8.06 -18.59 -9.92
CA GLY A 213 8.15 -19.10 -11.28
C GLY A 213 6.86 -19.81 -11.74
N TRP A 214 5.71 -19.41 -11.21
CA TRP A 214 4.41 -19.91 -11.62
C TRP A 214 3.87 -19.07 -12.77
N ASP A 215 3.51 -19.71 -13.87
CA ASP A 215 2.89 -19.07 -15.03
C ASP A 215 1.41 -18.80 -14.73
N ILE A 216 1.14 -17.74 -13.95
CA ILE A 216 -0.22 -17.30 -13.64
C ILE A 216 -0.83 -16.69 -14.91
N ASP A 217 -1.65 -17.45 -15.60
CA ASP A 217 -2.26 -17.05 -16.87
C ASP A 217 -3.64 -16.40 -16.71
N ARG A 218 -4.25 -16.54 -15.53
CA ARG A 218 -5.58 -15.99 -15.24
C ARG A 218 -5.73 -15.59 -13.78
N ILE A 219 -6.24 -14.37 -13.56
CA ILE A 219 -6.62 -13.88 -12.24
C ILE A 219 -8.13 -13.56 -12.25
N GLU A 220 -8.86 -14.10 -11.31
CA GLU A 220 -10.29 -13.84 -11.12
C GLU A 220 -10.51 -13.13 -9.79
N GLU A 221 -11.39 -12.14 -9.80
CA GLU A 221 -11.79 -11.43 -8.59
C GLU A 221 -13.31 -11.49 -8.40
N SER A 222 -13.73 -11.64 -7.14
CA SER A 222 -15.14 -11.56 -6.76
C SER A 222 -15.32 -10.71 -5.50
N ARG A 223 -16.44 -10.01 -5.41
CA ARG A 223 -16.80 -9.12 -4.31
C ARG A 223 -18.16 -9.51 -3.77
N GLU A 224 -18.22 -9.84 -2.49
CA GLU A 224 -19.42 -10.29 -1.79
C GLU A 224 -19.76 -9.31 -0.67
N PRO A 225 -21.05 -8.93 -0.49
CA PRO A 225 -21.45 -8.08 0.62
C PRO A 225 -21.35 -8.83 1.95
N ILE A 226 -20.83 -8.21 2.97
CA ILE A 226 -20.91 -8.70 4.35
C ILE A 226 -22.17 -8.10 4.96
N ILE A 227 -23.21 -8.93 5.10
CA ILE A 227 -24.51 -8.50 5.62
C ILE A 227 -24.49 -8.50 7.14
N SER A 228 -24.80 -7.36 7.76
CA SER A 228 -24.87 -7.24 9.20
C SER A 228 -26.13 -7.88 9.78
N LYS A 229 -25.97 -8.64 10.86
CA LYS A 229 -27.06 -9.20 11.67
C LYS A 229 -27.39 -8.30 12.88
N THR A 230 -26.49 -7.37 13.20
CA THR A 230 -26.58 -6.47 14.33
C THR A 230 -26.52 -5.00 13.90
N GLU A 231 -26.99 -4.09 14.73
CA GLU A 231 -26.77 -2.66 14.50
C GLU A 231 -25.30 -2.30 14.78
N ARG A 232 -24.66 -1.59 13.81
CA ARG A 232 -23.29 -1.11 13.91
C ARG A 232 -23.25 0.39 13.65
N ARG A 233 -22.54 1.12 14.49
CA ARG A 233 -22.42 2.58 14.39
C ARG A 233 -20.99 3.03 14.64
N THR A 234 -20.44 3.77 13.69
CA THR A 234 -19.17 4.50 13.82
C THR A 234 -19.44 6.01 13.77
N SER A 235 -18.40 6.83 13.82
CA SER A 235 -18.53 8.30 13.65
C SER A 235 -19.00 8.70 12.23
N VAL A 236 -18.86 7.82 11.24
CA VAL A 236 -19.09 8.14 9.81
C VAL A 236 -20.08 7.22 9.11
N ALA A 237 -20.46 6.09 9.74
CA ALA A 237 -21.39 5.11 9.16
C ALA A 237 -22.38 4.58 10.21
N HIS A 238 -23.60 4.25 9.74
CA HIS A 238 -24.64 3.59 10.53
C HIS A 238 -25.23 2.45 9.67
N VAL A 239 -25.11 1.23 10.17
CA VAL A 239 -25.54 0.00 9.49
C VAL A 239 -26.57 -0.70 10.35
N LEU A 240 -27.77 -0.94 9.82
CA LEU A 240 -28.84 -1.69 10.46
C LEU A 240 -28.75 -3.18 10.07
N PRO A 241 -29.38 -4.08 10.84
CA PRO A 241 -29.53 -5.49 10.43
C PRO A 241 -30.09 -5.62 9.02
N GLY A 242 -29.50 -6.47 8.20
CA GLY A 242 -29.84 -6.65 6.77
C GLY A 242 -29.10 -5.73 5.82
N MET A 243 -28.42 -4.68 6.30
CA MET A 243 -27.57 -3.81 5.48
C MET A 243 -26.14 -4.33 5.38
N VAL A 244 -25.38 -3.81 4.43
CA VAL A 244 -23.99 -4.16 4.18
C VAL A 244 -23.06 -3.48 5.20
N ALA A 245 -22.28 -4.29 5.93
CA ALA A 245 -21.28 -3.82 6.88
C ALA A 245 -19.88 -3.68 6.26
N GLY A 246 -19.70 -4.20 5.04
CA GLY A 246 -18.42 -4.21 4.35
C GLY A 246 -18.40 -5.16 3.16
N CYS A 247 -17.21 -5.39 2.63
CA CYS A 247 -16.98 -6.21 1.45
C CYS A 247 -16.04 -7.37 1.76
N ARG A 248 -16.38 -8.56 1.32
CA ARG A 248 -15.47 -9.70 1.22
C ARG A 248 -14.96 -9.78 -0.21
N HIS A 249 -13.73 -9.35 -0.42
CA HIS A 249 -13.07 -9.43 -1.71
C HIS A 249 -12.23 -10.71 -1.77
N ILE A 250 -12.27 -11.42 -2.89
CA ILE A 250 -11.56 -12.67 -3.13
C ILE A 250 -10.84 -12.54 -4.47
N GLY A 251 -9.54 -12.84 -4.47
CA GLY A 251 -8.71 -12.95 -5.67
C GLY A 251 -8.19 -14.38 -5.83
N ARG A 252 -8.21 -14.92 -7.04
CA ARG A 252 -7.75 -16.27 -7.38
C ARG A 252 -6.83 -16.24 -8.56
N GLY A 253 -5.61 -16.79 -8.39
CA GLY A 253 -4.63 -16.95 -9.45
C GLY A 253 -4.54 -18.40 -9.92
N TYR A 254 -4.54 -18.61 -11.23
CA TYR A 254 -4.56 -19.92 -11.86
C TYR A 254 -3.36 -20.14 -12.78
N CYS A 255 -2.91 -21.41 -12.85
CA CYS A 255 -2.07 -21.91 -13.93
C CYS A 255 -2.92 -22.94 -14.72
N GLY A 256 -3.40 -22.59 -15.90
CA GLY A 256 -4.47 -23.35 -16.57
C GLY A 256 -5.71 -23.46 -15.70
N ASP A 257 -6.16 -24.68 -15.44
CA ASP A 257 -7.34 -24.93 -14.59
C ASP A 257 -6.98 -25.09 -13.10
N LYS A 258 -5.70 -25.08 -12.74
CA LYS A 258 -5.27 -25.29 -11.35
C LYS A 258 -5.23 -24.00 -10.58
N LEU A 259 -6.00 -23.93 -9.47
CA LEU A 259 -5.94 -22.85 -8.52
C LEU A 259 -4.61 -22.93 -7.74
N MET A 260 -3.77 -21.91 -7.88
CA MET A 260 -2.46 -21.82 -7.23
C MET A 260 -2.50 -20.89 -6.03
N ILE A 261 -3.20 -19.75 -6.14
CA ILE A 261 -3.24 -18.71 -5.11
C ILE A 261 -4.67 -18.29 -4.87
N GLU A 262 -5.10 -18.26 -3.61
CA GLU A 262 -6.36 -17.65 -3.20
C GLU A 262 -6.09 -16.62 -2.10
N LEU A 263 -6.45 -15.35 -2.37
CA LEU A 263 -6.37 -14.26 -1.42
C LEU A 263 -7.77 -13.80 -1.03
N ILE A 264 -8.04 -13.67 0.28
CA ILE A 264 -9.37 -13.34 0.81
C ILE A 264 -9.26 -12.15 1.76
N HIS A 265 -9.98 -11.07 1.50
CA HIS A 265 -9.93 -9.86 2.32
C HIS A 265 -11.33 -9.41 2.76
N PRO A 266 -11.90 -9.98 3.84
CA PRO A 266 -13.10 -9.46 4.47
C PRO A 266 -12.77 -8.17 5.22
N GLN A 267 -13.36 -7.07 4.78
CA GLN A 267 -13.23 -5.75 5.39
C GLN A 267 -14.61 -5.29 5.83
N GLN A 268 -14.79 -5.00 7.12
CA GLN A 268 -16.10 -4.60 7.67
C GLN A 268 -15.94 -3.68 8.87
N ILE A 269 -16.96 -2.90 9.18
CA ILE A 269 -16.98 -2.09 10.40
C ILE A 269 -17.37 -2.94 11.62
N LEU A 270 -16.72 -2.70 12.77
CA LEU A 270 -17.03 -3.33 14.06
C LEU A 270 -17.23 -4.86 13.95
N PRO A 271 -16.25 -5.61 13.41
CA PRO A 271 -16.37 -7.06 13.22
C PRO A 271 -16.63 -7.83 14.52
N GLU A 272 -16.10 -7.35 15.64
CA GLU A 272 -16.26 -7.93 16.97
C GLU A 272 -17.72 -8.03 17.44
N LYS A 273 -18.62 -7.18 16.92
CA LYS A 273 -20.06 -7.26 17.22
C LYS A 273 -20.73 -8.56 16.74
N GLU A 274 -20.07 -9.24 15.82
CA GLU A 274 -20.53 -10.55 15.32
C GLU A 274 -19.51 -11.67 15.60
N GLY A 275 -18.63 -11.46 16.56
CA GLY A 275 -17.66 -12.46 16.99
C GLY A 275 -16.56 -12.74 15.95
N VAL A 276 -16.29 -11.78 15.07
CA VAL A 276 -15.23 -11.90 14.06
C VAL A 276 -13.96 -11.23 14.59
N ASP A 277 -12.93 -12.04 14.81
CA ASP A 277 -11.58 -11.55 15.16
C ASP A 277 -10.88 -11.05 13.91
N THR A 278 -10.16 -9.93 14.05
CA THR A 278 -9.25 -9.43 13.02
C THR A 278 -7.93 -10.19 13.03
N GLY A 279 -7.28 -10.30 11.87
CA GLY A 279 -6.01 -11.01 11.76
C GLY A 279 -5.53 -11.18 10.32
N ASP A 280 -4.24 -11.45 10.19
CA ASP A 280 -3.60 -11.88 8.95
C ASP A 280 -3.28 -13.37 9.07
N TYR A 281 -3.65 -14.16 8.07
CA TYR A 281 -3.49 -15.62 8.05
C TYR A 281 -2.89 -16.02 6.71
N ILE A 282 -1.87 -16.89 6.75
CA ILE A 282 -1.18 -17.40 5.57
C ILE A 282 -1.05 -18.91 5.72
N ASP A 283 -1.57 -19.65 4.77
CA ASP A 283 -1.49 -21.09 4.66
C ASP A 283 -0.75 -21.44 3.36
N ILE A 284 0.47 -21.96 3.48
CA ILE A 284 1.29 -22.46 2.38
C ILE A 284 1.19 -23.98 2.41
N PHE A 285 0.63 -24.57 1.37
CA PHE A 285 0.53 -26.02 1.20
C PHE A 285 1.73 -26.50 0.37
N GLY A 286 2.53 -27.40 0.94
CA GLY A 286 3.76 -27.85 0.28
C GLY A 286 4.58 -28.80 1.13
N GLU A 287 5.89 -28.71 1.09
CA GLU A 287 6.80 -29.54 1.87
C GLU A 287 7.87 -28.65 2.53
N PRO A 288 7.71 -28.35 3.84
CA PRO A 288 6.55 -28.62 4.70
C PRO A 288 5.39 -27.67 4.43
N ASP A 289 4.19 -28.00 4.94
CA ASP A 289 3.12 -27.03 5.10
C ASP A 289 3.52 -25.97 6.13
N ILE A 290 3.14 -24.70 5.86
CA ILE A 290 3.39 -23.58 6.78
C ILE A 290 2.07 -22.85 7.06
N HIS A 291 1.78 -22.64 8.35
CA HIS A 291 0.60 -21.90 8.80
C HIS A 291 1.02 -20.75 9.69
N LEU A 292 0.78 -19.52 9.25
CA LEU A 292 1.05 -18.30 10.01
C LEU A 292 -0.25 -17.61 10.40
N SER A 293 -0.32 -17.12 11.62
CA SER A 293 -1.37 -16.19 12.04
C SER A 293 -0.82 -15.02 12.82
N ILE A 294 -1.26 -13.81 12.48
CA ILE A 294 -0.93 -12.56 13.19
C ILE A 294 -2.23 -11.99 13.72
N LYS A 295 -2.33 -11.83 15.05
CA LYS A 295 -3.54 -11.33 15.73
C LYS A 295 -3.19 -10.23 16.74
N PRO A 296 -3.92 -9.10 16.72
CA PRO A 296 -4.79 -8.66 15.62
C PRO A 296 -3.98 -8.46 14.33
N GLU A 297 -4.65 -8.13 13.24
CA GLU A 297 -3.99 -7.83 11.97
C GLU A 297 -3.00 -6.66 12.07
N ILE A 298 -2.01 -6.61 11.21
CA ILE A 298 -1.11 -5.45 11.12
C ILE A 298 -1.94 -4.25 10.66
N PRO A 299 -2.08 -3.16 11.48
CA PRO A 299 -2.94 -2.04 11.11
C PRO A 299 -2.52 -1.41 9.78
N GLY A 300 -3.44 -1.37 8.80
CA GLY A 300 -3.16 -1.00 7.41
C GLY A 300 -2.37 0.30 7.26
N GLY A 301 -2.88 1.40 7.81
CA GLY A 301 -2.22 2.70 7.72
C GLY A 301 -0.84 2.74 8.39
N LYS A 302 -0.68 2.12 9.56
CA LYS A 302 0.62 2.07 10.25
C LYS A 302 1.63 1.22 9.48
N GLY A 303 1.20 0.07 8.95
CA GLY A 303 2.05 -0.81 8.16
C GLY A 303 2.55 -0.13 6.88
N THR A 304 1.67 0.54 6.13
CA THR A 304 2.04 1.28 4.92
C THR A 304 3.02 2.41 5.23
N ILE A 305 2.78 3.20 6.28
CA ILE A 305 3.69 4.25 6.72
C ILE A 305 5.07 3.67 7.08
N ALA A 306 5.09 2.56 7.80
CA ALA A 306 6.34 1.90 8.20
C ALA A 306 7.12 1.39 6.99
N LEU A 307 6.46 0.67 6.07
CA LEU A 307 7.11 0.14 4.87
C LEU A 307 7.64 1.24 3.96
N ALA A 308 6.82 2.26 3.66
CA ALA A 308 7.25 3.39 2.87
C ALA A 308 8.49 4.11 3.48
N THR A 309 8.58 4.17 4.81
CA THR A 309 9.74 4.78 5.47
C THR A 309 10.96 3.85 5.51
N ASN A 310 10.73 2.58 5.85
CA ASN A 310 11.81 1.62 6.08
C ASN A 310 12.50 1.18 4.77
N MET A 311 11.81 1.28 3.63
CA MET A 311 12.36 0.94 2.32
C MET A 311 13.17 2.07 1.68
N ILE A 312 13.15 3.29 2.21
CA ILE A 312 13.89 4.43 1.65
C ILE A 312 15.37 4.12 1.40
N PRO A 313 16.13 3.58 2.36
CA PRO A 313 17.53 3.26 2.10
C PRO A 313 17.73 2.22 1.01
N ALA A 314 16.88 1.18 0.99
CA ALA A 314 16.99 0.11 0.00
C ALA A 314 16.74 0.62 -1.43
N VAL A 315 15.81 1.57 -1.61
CA VAL A 315 15.54 2.19 -2.92
C VAL A 315 16.72 3.05 -3.39
N ILE A 316 17.26 3.88 -2.50
CA ILE A 316 18.41 4.77 -2.85
C ILE A 316 19.68 3.96 -3.14
N GLU A 317 19.87 2.83 -2.45
CA GLU A 317 21.03 1.95 -2.61
C GLU A 317 20.89 0.97 -3.78
N ALA A 318 19.70 0.84 -4.37
CA ALA A 318 19.45 0.02 -5.54
C ALA A 318 19.98 0.68 -6.84
N GLY A 319 20.11 -0.11 -7.89
CA GLY A 319 20.36 0.41 -9.24
C GLY A 319 19.11 0.96 -9.90
N PRO A 320 19.25 1.76 -10.98
CA PRO A 320 18.11 2.26 -11.73
C PRO A 320 17.20 1.14 -12.24
N GLY A 321 15.88 1.35 -12.16
CA GLY A 321 14.87 0.41 -12.67
C GLY A 321 13.52 0.62 -11.98
N LEU A 322 12.50 -0.02 -12.52
CA LEU A 322 11.21 -0.23 -11.86
C LEU A 322 11.36 -1.46 -10.96
N LEU A 323 11.51 -1.23 -9.66
CA LEU A 323 11.87 -2.23 -8.67
C LEU A 323 10.64 -2.96 -8.12
N GLU A 324 10.86 -4.22 -7.72
CA GLU A 324 9.92 -5.03 -6.97
C GLU A 324 10.37 -5.18 -5.51
N MET A 325 9.38 -5.31 -4.59
CA MET A 325 9.67 -5.59 -3.18
C MET A 325 10.43 -6.91 -2.98
N SER A 326 10.21 -7.89 -3.86
CA SER A 326 10.85 -9.23 -3.81
C SER A 326 12.32 -9.23 -4.22
N GLU A 327 12.79 -8.20 -4.94
CA GLU A 327 14.18 -8.05 -5.38
C GLU A 327 15.04 -7.26 -4.40
N LEU A 328 14.41 -6.58 -3.44
CA LEU A 328 15.09 -5.72 -2.48
C LEU A 328 15.38 -6.46 -1.16
N PRO A 329 16.30 -5.95 -0.35
CA PRO A 329 16.50 -6.45 1.00
C PRO A 329 15.21 -6.48 1.81
N ILE A 330 15.02 -7.54 2.60
CA ILE A 330 13.83 -7.68 3.46
C ILE A 330 13.63 -6.41 4.30
N PRO A 331 12.40 -5.85 4.33
CA PRO A 331 12.09 -4.67 5.13
C PRO A 331 12.43 -4.86 6.61
N ARG A 332 13.14 -3.89 7.18
CA ARG A 332 13.46 -3.87 8.62
C ARG A 332 13.17 -2.51 9.21
N CYS A 333 12.75 -2.47 10.45
CA CYS A 333 12.50 -1.22 11.15
C CYS A 333 13.81 -0.44 11.32
N LEU A 334 13.84 0.79 10.80
CA LEU A 334 14.95 1.72 11.03
C LEU A 334 14.96 2.21 12.48
N LEU A 335 16.13 2.46 13.02
CA LEU A 335 16.28 3.01 14.36
C LEU A 335 15.65 4.41 14.45
N ASN A 336 15.08 4.72 15.60
CA ASN A 336 14.64 6.07 15.91
C ASN A 336 15.83 6.90 16.40
N GLU A 337 15.87 8.20 16.05
CA GLU A 337 16.81 9.14 16.66
C GLU A 337 16.63 9.13 18.19
N ILE A 338 17.72 8.90 18.91
CA ILE A 338 17.73 9.05 20.36
C ILE A 338 17.73 10.55 20.64
N LYS A 339 16.59 11.10 21.04
CA LYS A 339 16.57 12.44 21.63
C LYS A 339 17.20 12.29 23.00
N GLU A 340 18.36 12.89 23.22
CA GLU A 340 18.89 13.09 24.57
C GLU A 340 17.82 13.81 25.41
N ILE A 341 17.42 13.19 26.50
CA ILE A 341 16.41 13.69 27.45
C ILE A 341 17.03 14.81 28.29
#